data_5a9679efa386c799329e13234fb04a86
#
_entry.id   5a9679efa386c799329e13234fb04a86
#
_cell.length_a   1.000
_cell.length_b   1.000
_cell.length_c   1.000
_cell.angle_alpha   90.00
_cell.angle_beta   90.00
_cell.angle_gamma   90.00
#
_symmetry.space_group_name_H-M   'P 1'
#
loop_
_entity.id
_entity.type
_entity.pdbx_description
1 polymer ?
#
loop_
_entity_poly.entity_id
_entity_poly.type
_entity_poly.pdbx_seq_one_letter_code
_entity_poly.pdbx_strand_id
1 'polypeptide(L)'
;MSAAPSLIAQQIKPTSRGYAPANGIQVYYEVYGEGKPVILLHGAYYTIEMNWGELIPELAKTRKVIALELQGHGHTPYSDRKLSRSTLASDVEKVMDYLKIDSADVVGYSFGGQIAYQFALQSPQRLKNLVIISAVYKSEGWLPEVNAVFKKMKPELFANSPLQTAYDAVAPDKTKWNKFLEQMIASAGEPFDLGDDNIAKITAPVLIISGDNDGMDKIELAKTYKLLGGGVSADMQAMPKARLAVIPNQSHVSLMRQTKIIFSYVDDFLQ
;
A
#
# COMPACT_ATOMS: atom_id res chain seq x y z
N MET A 1 -9.15 25.04 -28.62
CA MET A 1 -9.43 23.96 -27.62
C MET A 1 -8.96 24.49 -26.30
N SER A 2 -9.88 24.89 -25.43
CA SER A 2 -9.56 25.42 -24.09
C SER A 2 -9.21 24.24 -23.18
N ALA A 3 -7.99 24.20 -22.69
CA ALA A 3 -7.60 23.26 -21.63
C ALA A 3 -8.35 23.66 -20.35
N ALA A 4 -9.19 22.78 -19.84
CA ALA A 4 -9.79 22.96 -18.54
C ALA A 4 -8.65 23.03 -17.49
N PRO A 5 -8.72 23.97 -16.52
CA PRO A 5 -7.73 24.03 -15.47
C PRO A 5 -7.81 22.71 -14.67
N SER A 6 -6.67 22.03 -14.52
CA SER A 6 -6.56 20.95 -13.57
C SER A 6 -6.86 21.55 -12.18
N LEU A 7 -7.93 21.09 -11.54
CA LEU A 7 -8.15 21.34 -10.12
C LEU A 7 -6.95 20.75 -9.38
N ILE A 8 -6.01 21.63 -9.00
CA ILE A 8 -4.94 21.25 -8.05
C ILE A 8 -5.70 20.86 -6.79
N ALA A 9 -5.63 19.57 -6.43
CA ALA A 9 -6.19 19.10 -5.18
C ALA A 9 -5.63 19.97 -4.06
N GLN A 10 -6.50 20.50 -3.21
CA GLN A 10 -6.09 21.39 -2.13
C GLN A 10 -5.21 20.59 -1.17
N GLN A 11 -3.90 20.81 -1.21
CA GLN A 11 -2.97 20.17 -0.27
C GLN A 11 -3.37 20.56 1.15
N ILE A 12 -3.84 19.58 1.91
CA ILE A 12 -4.11 19.78 3.33
C ILE A 12 -2.80 19.57 4.13
N LYS A 13 -2.64 20.34 5.19
CA LYS A 13 -1.49 20.16 6.09
C LYS A 13 -1.78 19.03 7.08
N PRO A 14 -0.77 18.19 7.41
CA PRO A 14 -0.93 17.21 8.47
C PRO A 14 -1.20 17.90 9.82
N THR A 15 -2.10 17.31 10.61
CA THR A 15 -2.36 17.73 12.00
C THR A 15 -1.17 17.44 12.92
N SER A 16 -0.44 16.37 12.61
CA SER A 16 0.88 16.07 13.20
C SER A 16 1.72 15.24 12.23
N ARG A 17 3.04 15.34 12.38
CA ARG A 17 4.02 14.54 11.65
C ARG A 17 5.27 14.35 12.49
N GLY A 18 6.02 13.31 12.21
CA GLY A 18 7.25 13.04 12.96
C GLY A 18 7.81 11.67 12.66
N TYR A 19 8.60 11.17 13.58
CA TYR A 19 9.29 9.90 13.48
C TYR A 19 8.90 9.01 14.66
N ALA A 20 8.46 7.79 14.36
CA ALA A 20 8.16 6.77 15.35
C ALA A 20 9.31 5.75 15.41
N PRO A 21 9.83 5.41 16.61
CA PRO A 21 10.82 4.35 16.73
C PRO A 21 10.19 2.99 16.41
N ALA A 22 10.78 2.26 15.46
CA ALA A 22 10.29 0.96 15.03
C ALA A 22 11.47 0.02 14.72
N ASN A 23 11.67 -1.01 15.53
CA ASN A 23 12.66 -2.08 15.31
C ASN A 23 14.06 -1.57 14.89
N GLY A 24 14.55 -0.53 15.57
CA GLY A 24 15.89 0.02 15.35
C GLY A 24 15.99 1.08 14.24
N ILE A 25 14.88 1.48 13.64
CA ILE A 25 14.81 2.61 12.71
C ILE A 25 13.81 3.67 13.20
N GLN A 26 13.79 4.82 12.52
CA GLN A 26 12.84 5.90 12.72
C GLN A 26 11.92 5.96 11.51
N VAL A 27 10.67 5.54 11.65
CA VAL A 27 9.66 5.55 10.58
C VAL A 27 8.96 6.90 10.57
N TYR A 28 9.02 7.61 9.44
CA TYR A 28 8.30 8.86 9.26
C TYR A 28 6.80 8.61 9.08
N TYR A 29 6.00 9.45 9.71
CA TYR A 29 4.55 9.42 9.59
C TYR A 29 3.96 10.82 9.49
N GLU A 30 2.78 10.88 8.88
CA GLU A 30 1.92 12.06 8.86
C GLU A 30 0.50 11.66 9.28
N VAL A 31 -0.14 12.52 10.07
CA VAL A 31 -1.52 12.33 10.53
C VAL A 31 -2.39 13.46 10.00
N TYR A 32 -3.57 13.13 9.51
CA TYR A 32 -4.54 14.08 8.98
C TYR A 32 -5.94 13.76 9.50
N GLY A 33 -6.79 14.77 9.64
CA GLY A 33 -8.18 14.61 10.06
C GLY A 33 -8.33 14.00 11.45
N GLU A 34 -9.56 13.61 11.75
CA GLU A 34 -9.99 13.01 13.02
C GLU A 34 -11.00 11.89 12.75
N GLY A 35 -11.26 11.04 13.75
CA GLY A 35 -12.22 9.94 13.66
C GLY A 35 -11.57 8.55 13.72
N LYS A 36 -12.21 7.55 13.08
CA LYS A 36 -11.68 6.18 13.04
C LYS A 36 -10.33 6.15 12.33
N PRO A 37 -9.30 5.49 12.89
CA PRO A 37 -7.96 5.50 12.28
C PRO A 37 -7.90 4.61 11.03
N VAL A 38 -7.25 5.12 9.99
CA VAL A 38 -6.87 4.40 8.78
C VAL A 38 -5.38 4.59 8.51
N ILE A 39 -4.65 3.49 8.31
CA ILE A 39 -3.23 3.48 7.98
C ILE A 39 -3.08 3.33 6.48
N LEU A 40 -2.25 4.18 5.86
CA LEU A 40 -1.92 4.13 4.45
C LEU A 40 -0.48 3.65 4.23
N LEU A 41 -0.30 2.59 3.44
CA LEU A 41 0.99 1.98 3.09
C LEU A 41 1.23 2.12 1.59
N HIS A 42 2.18 2.94 1.21
CA HIS A 42 2.48 3.29 -0.18
C HIS A 42 3.18 2.17 -0.97
N GLY A 43 3.17 2.26 -2.30
CA GLY A 43 3.89 1.36 -3.20
C GLY A 43 5.41 1.57 -3.18
N ALA A 44 6.14 0.64 -3.79
CA ALA A 44 7.59 0.72 -3.91
C ALA A 44 8.03 2.04 -4.56
N TYR A 45 9.10 2.63 -4.06
CA TYR A 45 9.73 3.87 -4.53
C TYR A 45 8.91 5.16 -4.33
N TYR A 46 7.68 5.10 -3.82
CA TYR A 46 6.82 6.26 -3.60
C TYR A 46 7.05 6.92 -2.24
N THR A 47 6.68 8.19 -2.16
CA THR A 47 6.50 8.94 -0.91
C THR A 47 5.00 8.98 -0.57
N ILE A 48 4.66 9.47 0.63
CA ILE A 48 3.25 9.74 1.01
C ILE A 48 2.58 10.63 -0.03
N GLU A 49 3.21 11.76 -0.38
CA GLU A 49 2.66 12.73 -1.33
C GLU A 49 2.42 12.11 -2.71
N MET A 50 3.40 11.38 -3.25
CA MET A 50 3.27 10.78 -4.59
C MET A 50 2.16 9.75 -4.67
N ASN A 51 1.96 8.97 -3.60
CA ASN A 51 1.00 7.87 -3.62
C ASN A 51 -0.39 8.30 -3.17
N TRP A 52 -0.46 9.14 -2.15
CA TRP A 52 -1.67 9.39 -1.40
C TRP A 52 -2.12 10.86 -1.39
N GLY A 53 -1.32 11.78 -1.98
CA GLY A 53 -1.57 13.22 -1.91
C GLY A 53 -2.95 13.66 -2.34
N GLU A 54 -3.56 12.98 -3.33
CA GLU A 54 -4.93 13.25 -3.76
C GLU A 54 -5.99 12.49 -2.93
N LEU A 55 -5.67 11.35 -2.33
CA LEU A 55 -6.62 10.52 -1.58
C LEU A 55 -6.76 10.99 -0.12
N ILE A 56 -5.66 11.43 0.50
CA ILE A 56 -5.63 11.90 1.88
C ILE A 56 -6.66 13.00 2.15
N PRO A 57 -6.79 14.07 1.32
CA PRO A 57 -7.77 15.12 1.56
C PRO A 57 -9.22 14.61 1.63
N GLU A 58 -9.55 13.60 0.85
CA GLU A 58 -10.90 13.02 0.85
C GLU A 58 -11.14 12.16 2.10
N LEU A 59 -10.21 11.25 2.43
CA LEU A 59 -10.32 10.40 3.61
C LEU A 59 -10.29 11.20 4.92
N ALA A 60 -9.49 12.25 5.00
CA ALA A 60 -9.34 13.07 6.20
C ALA A 60 -10.59 13.89 6.57
N LYS A 61 -11.60 13.95 5.70
CA LYS A 61 -12.89 14.60 6.01
C LYS A 61 -13.65 13.85 7.11
N THR A 62 -13.46 12.54 7.20
CA THR A 62 -14.24 11.66 8.10
C THR A 62 -13.41 10.71 8.93
N ARG A 63 -12.07 10.66 8.69
CA ARG A 63 -11.17 9.68 9.29
C ARG A 63 -9.89 10.32 9.80
N LYS A 64 -9.30 9.68 10.81
CA LYS A 64 -7.92 9.94 11.21
C LYS A 64 -7.00 9.15 10.29
N VAL A 65 -6.47 9.80 9.26
CA VAL A 65 -5.55 9.19 8.30
C VAL A 65 -4.13 9.22 8.86
N ILE A 66 -3.47 8.07 8.87
CA ILE A 66 -2.08 7.89 9.32
C ILE A 66 -1.31 7.33 8.13
N ALA A 67 -0.56 8.17 7.44
CA ALA A 67 0.27 7.77 6.31
C ALA A 67 1.71 7.53 6.78
N LEU A 68 2.29 6.40 6.39
CA LEU A 68 3.65 6.00 6.75
C LEU A 68 4.56 6.02 5.53
N GLU A 69 5.82 6.41 5.74
CA GLU A 69 6.88 6.14 4.76
C GLU A 69 7.72 4.96 5.23
N LEU A 70 7.70 3.89 4.43
CA LEU A 70 8.38 2.64 4.75
C LEU A 70 9.91 2.83 4.77
N GLN A 71 10.65 1.91 5.38
CA GLN A 71 12.12 1.95 5.47
C GLN A 71 12.75 2.37 4.15
N GLY A 72 13.60 3.40 4.18
CA GLY A 72 14.35 3.92 3.04
C GLY A 72 13.53 4.76 2.05
N HIS A 73 12.22 4.93 2.25
CA HIS A 73 11.38 5.75 1.39
C HIS A 73 11.20 7.16 1.97
N GLY A 74 11.18 8.15 1.10
CA GLY A 74 10.86 9.52 1.47
C GLY A 74 11.72 10.04 2.63
N HIS A 75 11.07 10.51 3.69
CA HIS A 75 11.72 11.02 4.90
C HIS A 75 12.24 9.90 5.82
N THR A 76 11.78 8.65 5.67
CA THR A 76 12.29 7.53 6.46
C THR A 76 13.71 7.17 6.04
N PRO A 77 14.71 7.25 6.94
CA PRO A 77 16.09 7.00 6.59
C PRO A 77 16.33 5.61 6.00
N TYR A 78 17.28 5.51 5.08
CA TYR A 78 17.83 4.24 4.66
C TYR A 78 18.44 3.49 5.87
N SER A 79 18.28 2.18 5.86
CA SER A 79 18.92 1.28 6.82
C SER A 79 19.44 0.05 6.10
N ASP A 80 20.59 -0.48 6.53
CA ASP A 80 21.15 -1.73 5.99
C ASP A 80 20.35 -2.98 6.43
N ARG A 81 19.30 -2.82 7.27
CA ARG A 81 18.37 -3.88 7.67
C ARG A 81 17.66 -4.43 6.42
N LYS A 82 17.65 -5.77 6.26
CA LYS A 82 16.95 -6.41 5.12
C LYS A 82 15.48 -5.95 5.05
N LEU A 83 15.03 -5.57 3.86
CA LEU A 83 13.63 -5.30 3.57
C LEU A 83 12.87 -6.63 3.50
N SER A 84 12.18 -7.00 4.57
CA SER A 84 11.25 -8.13 4.57
C SER A 84 9.84 -7.66 4.88
N ARG A 85 8.85 -8.31 4.29
CA ARG A 85 7.43 -8.00 4.53
C ARG A 85 7.08 -8.11 6.00
N SER A 86 7.61 -9.15 6.66
CA SER A 86 7.41 -9.39 8.09
C SER A 86 7.95 -8.25 8.96
N THR A 87 9.19 -7.80 8.69
CA THR A 87 9.79 -6.71 9.46
C THR A 87 9.06 -5.40 9.25
N LEU A 88 8.68 -5.09 7.98
CA LEU A 88 7.94 -3.88 7.66
C LEU A 88 6.51 -3.89 8.25
N ALA A 89 5.84 -5.04 8.31
CA ALA A 89 4.56 -5.17 9.00
C ALA A 89 4.71 -4.96 10.51
N SER A 90 5.79 -5.47 11.12
CA SER A 90 6.12 -5.18 12.52
C SER A 90 6.44 -3.70 12.76
N ASP A 91 7.05 -2.99 11.79
CA ASP A 91 7.25 -1.54 11.90
C ASP A 91 5.92 -0.79 11.95
N VAL A 92 4.94 -1.19 11.14
CA VAL A 92 3.57 -0.64 11.19
C VAL A 92 2.99 -0.79 12.59
N GLU A 93 3.13 -1.97 13.20
CA GLU A 93 2.65 -2.23 14.55
C GLU A 93 3.34 -1.31 15.58
N LYS A 94 4.67 -1.13 15.47
CA LYS A 94 5.43 -0.23 16.36
C LYS A 94 5.02 1.23 16.20
N VAL A 95 4.73 1.68 14.98
CA VAL A 95 4.18 3.02 14.76
C VAL A 95 2.80 3.18 15.41
N MET A 96 1.93 2.15 15.29
CA MET A 96 0.63 2.13 15.98
C MET A 96 0.81 2.25 17.50
N ASP A 97 1.74 1.48 18.09
CA ASP A 97 2.04 1.53 19.52
C ASP A 97 2.48 2.95 19.95
N TYR A 98 3.40 3.54 19.19
CA TYR A 98 3.90 4.88 19.44
C TYR A 98 2.79 5.95 19.39
N LEU A 99 1.88 5.81 18.42
CA LEU A 99 0.74 6.72 18.24
C LEU A 99 -0.48 6.37 19.12
N LYS A 100 -0.38 5.34 19.96
CA LYS A 100 -1.45 4.84 20.83
C LYS A 100 -2.72 4.47 20.05
N ILE A 101 -2.55 3.80 18.92
CA ILE A 101 -3.61 3.28 18.08
C ILE A 101 -3.77 1.78 18.35
N ASP A 102 -4.84 1.38 19.03
CA ASP A 102 -5.06 -0.03 19.37
C ASP A 102 -5.42 -0.89 18.15
N SER A 103 -6.23 -0.36 17.25
CA SER A 103 -6.62 -1.02 16.00
C SER A 103 -7.00 0.00 14.94
N ALA A 104 -6.82 -0.33 13.66
CA ALA A 104 -7.07 0.55 12.53
C ALA A 104 -7.56 -0.21 11.30
N ASP A 105 -8.17 0.53 10.37
CA ASP A 105 -8.28 0.10 8.98
C ASP A 105 -6.88 0.21 8.34
N VAL A 106 -6.56 -0.68 7.41
CA VAL A 106 -5.28 -0.65 6.69
C VAL A 106 -5.53 -0.66 5.20
N VAL A 107 -4.97 0.32 4.51
CA VAL A 107 -5.02 0.45 3.04
C VAL A 107 -3.59 0.35 2.51
N GLY A 108 -3.33 -0.63 1.67
CA GLY A 108 -2.01 -0.81 1.07
C GLY A 108 -2.07 -0.88 -0.46
N TYR A 109 -1.17 -0.15 -1.11
CA TYR A 109 -0.98 -0.21 -2.56
C TYR A 109 0.30 -0.94 -2.92
N SER A 110 0.23 -1.88 -3.89
CA SER A 110 1.40 -2.54 -4.45
C SER A 110 2.29 -3.17 -3.35
N PHE A 111 3.51 -2.74 -3.18
CA PHE A 111 4.40 -3.18 -2.11
C PHE A 111 3.79 -2.96 -0.72
N GLY A 112 3.15 -1.81 -0.47
CA GLY A 112 2.40 -1.55 0.76
C GLY A 112 1.23 -2.51 0.96
N GLY A 113 0.60 -2.99 -0.12
CA GLY A 113 -0.44 -4.00 -0.06
C GLY A 113 0.09 -5.38 0.34
N GLN A 114 1.31 -5.75 -0.09
CA GLN A 114 1.97 -6.97 0.38
C GLN A 114 2.28 -6.91 1.88
N ILE A 115 2.68 -5.73 2.37
CA ILE A 115 2.91 -5.48 3.79
C ILE A 115 1.59 -5.51 4.56
N ALA A 116 0.51 -4.98 3.98
CA ALA A 116 -0.82 -5.02 4.58
C ALA A 116 -1.37 -6.45 4.73
N TYR A 117 -1.16 -7.35 3.74
CA TYR A 117 -1.44 -8.77 3.90
C TYR A 117 -0.63 -9.39 5.05
N GLN A 118 0.67 -9.11 5.07
CA GLN A 118 1.54 -9.62 6.15
C GLN A 118 1.13 -9.10 7.53
N PHE A 119 0.74 -7.83 7.63
CA PHE A 119 0.22 -7.24 8.86
C PHE A 119 -1.08 -7.94 9.31
N ALA A 120 -1.99 -8.21 8.37
CA ALA A 120 -3.23 -8.93 8.66
C ALA A 120 -2.99 -10.34 9.26
N LEU A 121 -1.91 -10.99 8.84
CA LEU A 121 -1.52 -12.31 9.36
C LEU A 121 -0.80 -12.23 10.71
N GLN A 122 0.05 -11.22 10.93
CA GLN A 122 0.86 -11.08 12.15
C GLN A 122 0.09 -10.45 13.30
N SER A 123 -0.77 -9.50 13.02
CA SER A 123 -1.46 -8.68 14.02
C SER A 123 -2.98 -8.59 13.75
N PRO A 124 -3.68 -9.74 13.57
CA PRO A 124 -5.10 -9.74 13.18
C PRO A 124 -6.00 -8.99 14.16
N GLN A 125 -5.66 -8.96 15.44
CA GLN A 125 -6.38 -8.23 16.50
C GLN A 125 -6.25 -6.70 16.37
N ARG A 126 -5.25 -6.21 15.64
CA ARG A 126 -5.00 -4.79 15.38
C ARG A 126 -5.67 -4.29 14.10
N LEU A 127 -6.21 -5.20 13.28
CA LEU A 127 -6.84 -4.92 12.00
C LEU A 127 -8.36 -4.83 12.14
N LYS A 128 -8.97 -3.76 11.62
CA LYS A 128 -10.43 -3.62 11.50
C LYS A 128 -10.91 -4.04 10.13
N ASN A 129 -10.47 -3.35 9.10
CA ASN A 129 -10.75 -3.64 7.69
C ASN A 129 -9.44 -3.58 6.90
N LEU A 130 -9.35 -4.37 5.83
CA LEU A 130 -8.19 -4.43 4.95
C LEU A 130 -8.56 -4.01 3.53
N VAL A 131 -7.86 -3.02 2.99
CA VAL A 131 -7.99 -2.63 1.59
C VAL A 131 -6.68 -2.90 0.87
N ILE A 132 -6.74 -3.73 -0.15
CA ILE A 132 -5.59 -4.10 -0.98
C ILE A 132 -5.78 -3.52 -2.37
N ILE A 133 -4.90 -2.63 -2.77
CA ILE A 133 -4.91 -2.00 -4.09
C ILE A 133 -3.71 -2.53 -4.88
N SER A 134 -3.97 -3.23 -5.99
CA SER A 134 -2.93 -3.69 -6.93
C SER A 134 -1.79 -4.47 -6.26
N ALA A 135 -2.11 -5.43 -5.38
CA ALA A 135 -1.09 -6.21 -4.68
C ALA A 135 -1.44 -7.69 -4.58
N VAL A 136 -0.41 -8.51 -4.55
CA VAL A 136 -0.47 -9.96 -4.45
C VAL A 136 0.15 -10.43 -3.13
N TYR A 137 -0.28 -11.58 -2.63
CA TYR A 137 0.27 -12.19 -1.41
C TYR A 137 1.34 -13.25 -1.69
N LYS A 138 1.62 -13.54 -2.96
CA LYS A 138 2.68 -14.43 -3.43
C LYS A 138 3.19 -14.01 -4.81
N SER A 139 4.41 -14.40 -5.16
CA SER A 139 5.05 -14.02 -6.43
C SER A 139 4.27 -14.50 -7.66
N GLU A 140 3.62 -15.66 -7.59
CA GLU A 140 2.81 -16.23 -8.66
C GLU A 140 1.54 -15.43 -8.96
N GLY A 141 1.16 -14.53 -8.06
CA GLY A 141 0.07 -13.57 -8.29
C GLY A 141 0.39 -12.49 -9.33
N TRP A 142 1.67 -12.29 -9.66
CA TRP A 142 2.08 -11.44 -10.78
C TRP A 142 2.14 -12.25 -12.07
N LEU A 143 1.84 -11.60 -13.20
CA LEU A 143 2.07 -12.18 -14.52
C LEU A 143 3.54 -12.59 -14.69
N PRO A 144 3.85 -13.68 -15.41
CA PRO A 144 5.23 -14.15 -15.60
C PRO A 144 6.18 -13.10 -16.15
N GLU A 145 5.72 -12.26 -17.09
CA GLU A 145 6.49 -11.16 -17.67
C GLU A 145 6.81 -10.07 -16.63
N VAL A 146 5.94 -9.80 -15.67
CA VAL A 146 6.18 -8.85 -14.58
C VAL A 146 7.27 -9.38 -13.65
N ASN A 147 7.17 -10.66 -13.26
CA ASN A 147 8.22 -11.33 -12.47
C ASN A 147 9.57 -11.34 -13.21
N ALA A 148 9.55 -11.50 -14.54
CA ALA A 148 10.76 -11.45 -15.34
C ALA A 148 11.39 -10.04 -15.38
N VAL A 149 10.55 -8.99 -15.36
CA VAL A 149 11.02 -7.59 -15.24
C VAL A 149 11.66 -7.37 -13.87
N PHE A 150 11.03 -7.76 -12.77
CA PHE A 150 11.58 -7.60 -11.42
C PHE A 150 12.97 -8.22 -11.28
N LYS A 151 13.19 -9.41 -11.84
CA LYS A 151 14.50 -10.10 -11.82
C LYS A 151 15.57 -9.41 -12.64
N LYS A 152 15.21 -8.55 -13.61
CA LYS A 152 16.12 -7.84 -14.51
C LYS A 152 16.30 -6.37 -14.17
N MET A 153 15.57 -5.87 -13.18
CA MET A 153 15.67 -4.47 -12.74
C MET A 153 17.09 -4.15 -12.26
N LYS A 154 17.53 -2.94 -12.56
CA LYS A 154 18.83 -2.41 -12.14
C LYS A 154 18.67 -0.97 -11.69
N PRO A 155 19.49 -0.47 -10.75
CA PRO A 155 19.41 0.91 -10.27
C PRO A 155 19.49 1.97 -11.38
N GLU A 156 20.25 1.69 -12.44
CA GLU A 156 20.44 2.63 -13.56
C GLU A 156 19.13 2.97 -14.29
N LEU A 157 18.11 2.09 -14.23
CA LEU A 157 16.79 2.34 -14.83
C LEU A 157 16.03 3.48 -14.14
N PHE A 158 16.44 3.84 -12.94
CA PHE A 158 15.81 4.87 -12.12
C PHE A 158 16.59 6.20 -12.10
N ALA A 159 17.74 6.25 -12.76
CA ALA A 159 18.57 7.45 -12.82
C ALA A 159 17.82 8.61 -13.49
N ASN A 160 17.86 9.79 -12.85
CA ASN A 160 17.18 11.01 -13.30
C ASN A 160 15.66 10.86 -13.51
N SER A 161 15.06 9.85 -12.88
CA SER A 161 13.61 9.62 -12.94
C SER A 161 12.85 10.57 -12.01
N PRO A 162 11.52 10.75 -12.21
CA PRO A 162 10.68 11.46 -11.25
C PRO A 162 10.71 10.84 -9.85
N LEU A 163 10.95 9.53 -9.73
CA LEU A 163 11.09 8.83 -8.45
C LEU A 163 12.35 9.27 -7.71
N GLN A 164 13.48 9.38 -8.41
CA GLN A 164 14.72 9.92 -7.83
C GLN A 164 14.53 11.38 -7.42
N THR A 165 13.91 12.20 -8.28
CA THR A 165 13.63 13.61 -7.96
C THR A 165 12.81 13.76 -6.68
N ALA A 166 11.76 12.93 -6.53
CA ALA A 166 10.93 12.94 -5.32
C ALA A 166 11.70 12.46 -4.08
N TYR A 167 12.51 11.41 -4.22
CA TYR A 167 13.39 10.95 -3.15
C TYR A 167 14.36 12.05 -2.72
N ASP A 168 15.06 12.65 -3.68
CA ASP A 168 16.05 13.71 -3.44
C ASP A 168 15.45 14.99 -2.82
N ALA A 169 14.15 15.20 -2.99
CA ALA A 169 13.45 16.35 -2.40
C ALA A 169 13.30 16.23 -0.88
N VAL A 170 13.18 15.01 -0.33
CA VAL A 170 12.78 14.79 1.06
C VAL A 170 13.69 13.84 1.85
N ALA A 171 14.48 12.99 1.19
CA ALA A 171 15.33 12.01 1.85
C ALA A 171 16.35 12.67 2.78
N PRO A 172 16.52 12.17 4.02
CA PRO A 172 17.52 12.69 4.97
C PRO A 172 18.95 12.59 4.44
N ASP A 173 19.26 11.57 3.64
CA ASP A 173 20.55 11.35 2.97
C ASP A 173 20.35 10.90 1.52
N LYS A 174 20.43 11.84 0.60
CA LYS A 174 20.27 11.61 -0.84
C LYS A 174 21.33 10.65 -1.41
N THR A 175 22.49 10.53 -0.78
CA THR A 175 23.56 9.65 -1.24
C THR A 175 23.19 8.16 -1.11
N LYS A 176 22.12 7.86 -0.38
CA LYS A 176 21.63 6.49 -0.16
C LYS A 176 20.72 5.98 -1.26
N TRP A 177 20.36 6.82 -2.26
CA TRP A 177 19.45 6.41 -3.33
C TRP A 177 19.81 5.08 -3.99
N ASN A 178 21.06 4.91 -4.44
CA ASN A 178 21.48 3.67 -5.09
C ASN A 178 21.41 2.45 -4.15
N LYS A 179 21.84 2.59 -2.91
CA LYS A 179 21.74 1.51 -1.91
C LYS A 179 20.28 1.13 -1.62
N PHE A 180 19.41 2.13 -1.54
CA PHE A 180 17.98 1.93 -1.39
C PHE A 180 17.39 1.18 -2.59
N LEU A 181 17.75 1.59 -3.82
CA LEU A 181 17.33 0.89 -5.04
C LEU A 181 17.81 -0.56 -5.08
N GLU A 182 19.08 -0.82 -4.78
CA GLU A 182 19.63 -2.17 -4.72
C GLU A 182 18.83 -3.05 -3.75
N GLN A 183 18.51 -2.51 -2.57
CA GLN A 183 17.74 -3.22 -1.55
C GLN A 183 16.30 -3.49 -1.98
N MET A 184 15.64 -2.50 -2.62
CA MET A 184 14.27 -2.65 -3.14
C MET A 184 14.20 -3.63 -4.30
N ILE A 185 15.16 -3.56 -5.24
CA ILE A 185 15.24 -4.46 -6.40
C ILE A 185 15.50 -5.89 -5.92
N ALA A 186 16.40 -6.09 -4.96
CA ALA A 186 16.63 -7.40 -4.37
C ALA A 186 15.36 -7.96 -3.72
N SER A 187 14.62 -7.14 -2.97
CA SER A 187 13.35 -7.54 -2.36
C SER A 187 12.26 -7.86 -3.38
N ALA A 188 12.19 -7.11 -4.49
CA ALA A 188 11.22 -7.36 -5.56
C ALA A 188 11.54 -8.63 -6.37
N GLY A 189 12.84 -8.94 -6.56
CA GLY A 189 13.30 -10.12 -7.28
C GLY A 189 13.28 -11.42 -6.45
N GLU A 190 13.19 -11.31 -5.11
CA GLU A 190 13.14 -12.46 -4.20
C GLU A 190 11.72 -13.08 -4.23
N PRO A 191 11.58 -14.38 -4.59
CA PRO A 191 10.29 -15.03 -4.53
C PRO A 191 9.71 -15.02 -3.11
N PHE A 192 8.41 -14.84 -3.01
CA PHE A 192 7.70 -14.91 -1.74
C PHE A 192 6.33 -15.58 -1.89
N ASP A 193 5.86 -16.18 -0.82
CA ASP A 193 4.52 -16.74 -0.68
C ASP A 193 4.09 -16.63 0.79
N LEU A 194 2.97 -15.98 1.05
CA LEU A 194 2.38 -15.91 2.39
C LEU A 194 1.51 -17.12 2.71
N GLY A 195 1.23 -17.97 1.72
CA GLY A 195 0.47 -19.20 1.83
C GLY A 195 -1.05 -19.03 1.67
N ASP A 196 -1.65 -19.81 0.79
CA ASP A 196 -3.10 -19.81 0.53
C ASP A 196 -3.90 -20.05 1.83
N ASP A 197 -3.47 -21.03 2.65
CA ASP A 197 -4.11 -21.35 3.93
C ASP A 197 -4.04 -20.21 4.94
N ASN A 198 -2.99 -19.41 4.89
CA ASN A 198 -2.85 -18.26 5.77
C ASN A 198 -3.76 -17.12 5.31
N ILE A 199 -3.82 -16.85 4.01
CA ILE A 199 -4.75 -15.86 3.46
C ILE A 199 -6.20 -16.20 3.79
N ALA A 200 -6.58 -17.47 3.72
CA ALA A 200 -7.91 -17.94 4.10
C ALA A 200 -8.25 -17.75 5.60
N LYS A 201 -7.25 -17.57 6.47
CA LYS A 201 -7.44 -17.27 7.89
C LYS A 201 -7.68 -15.79 8.20
N ILE A 202 -7.58 -14.89 7.23
CA ILE A 202 -7.88 -13.47 7.44
C ILE A 202 -9.39 -13.32 7.64
N THR A 203 -9.80 -13.00 8.87
CA THR A 203 -11.22 -12.86 9.26
C THR A 203 -11.76 -11.45 9.17
N ALA A 204 -10.88 -10.45 9.11
CA ALA A 204 -11.26 -9.06 8.88
C ALA A 204 -11.95 -8.92 7.51
N PRO A 205 -12.89 -7.99 7.34
CA PRO A 205 -13.40 -7.64 6.02
C PRO A 205 -12.26 -7.19 5.09
N VAL A 206 -12.29 -7.62 3.82
CA VAL A 206 -11.26 -7.27 2.83
C VAL A 206 -11.90 -6.70 1.58
N LEU A 207 -11.38 -5.56 1.10
CA LEU A 207 -11.65 -5.02 -0.23
C LEU A 207 -10.40 -5.16 -1.09
N ILE A 208 -10.53 -5.81 -2.23
CA ILE A 208 -9.46 -5.87 -3.25
C ILE A 208 -9.84 -4.95 -4.41
N ILE A 209 -8.93 -4.07 -4.82
CA ILE A 209 -9.08 -3.19 -5.98
C ILE A 209 -7.93 -3.45 -6.94
N SER A 210 -8.21 -3.69 -8.22
CA SER A 210 -7.22 -3.90 -9.28
C SER A 210 -7.67 -3.23 -10.58
N GLY A 211 -6.73 -2.83 -11.42
CA GLY A 211 -7.02 -2.53 -12.82
C GLY A 211 -7.20 -3.82 -13.63
N ASP A 212 -7.99 -3.78 -14.71
CA ASP A 212 -8.14 -4.91 -15.62
C ASP A 212 -6.86 -5.23 -16.40
N ASN A 213 -6.02 -4.19 -16.66
CA ASN A 213 -4.72 -4.29 -17.33
C ASN A 213 -3.54 -4.12 -16.32
N ASP A 214 -3.76 -4.41 -15.04
CA ASP A 214 -2.71 -4.48 -14.03
C ASP A 214 -1.84 -5.74 -14.27
N GLY A 215 -0.58 -5.67 -13.87
CA GLY A 215 0.36 -6.79 -13.92
C GLY A 215 0.04 -7.98 -13.00
N MET A 216 -1.10 -7.94 -12.29
CA MET A 216 -1.60 -9.06 -11.51
C MET A 216 -2.26 -10.10 -12.41
N ASP A 217 -1.99 -11.39 -12.17
CA ASP A 217 -2.74 -12.48 -12.80
C ASP A 217 -4.19 -12.46 -12.32
N LYS A 218 -5.14 -12.40 -13.26
CA LYS A 218 -6.58 -12.27 -12.95
C LYS A 218 -7.18 -13.57 -12.42
N ILE A 219 -6.56 -14.72 -12.70
CA ILE A 219 -6.97 -16.01 -12.15
C ILE A 219 -6.55 -16.08 -10.68
N GLU A 220 -5.30 -15.70 -10.37
CA GLU A 220 -4.83 -15.63 -8.99
C GLU A 220 -5.56 -14.54 -8.19
N LEU A 221 -5.95 -13.42 -8.81
CA LEU A 221 -6.80 -12.41 -8.19
C LEU A 221 -8.17 -13.00 -7.80
N ALA A 222 -8.83 -13.72 -8.73
CA ALA A 222 -10.11 -14.36 -8.45
C ALA A 222 -9.98 -15.47 -7.38
N LYS A 223 -8.87 -16.21 -7.38
CA LYS A 223 -8.54 -17.20 -6.34
C LYS A 223 -8.37 -16.52 -4.97
N THR A 224 -7.61 -15.42 -4.91
CA THR A 224 -7.43 -14.64 -3.68
C THR A 224 -8.77 -14.19 -3.11
N TYR A 225 -9.65 -13.66 -3.95
CA TYR A 225 -11.01 -13.26 -3.55
C TYR A 225 -11.81 -14.42 -2.96
N LYS A 226 -11.72 -15.63 -3.56
CA LYS A 226 -12.38 -16.82 -3.04
C LYS A 226 -11.80 -17.29 -1.70
N LEU A 227 -10.47 -17.27 -1.53
CA LEU A 227 -9.81 -17.62 -0.26
C LEU A 227 -10.28 -16.72 0.90
N LEU A 228 -10.57 -15.46 0.60
CA LEU A 228 -11.10 -14.48 1.56
C LEU A 228 -12.62 -14.61 1.79
N GLY A 229 -13.25 -15.64 1.21
CA GLY A 229 -14.67 -15.94 1.39
C GLY A 229 -15.61 -15.28 0.38
N GLY A 230 -15.06 -14.63 -0.66
CA GLY A 230 -15.85 -14.03 -1.74
C GLY A 230 -16.29 -15.04 -2.83
N GLY A 231 -16.95 -14.53 -3.86
CA GLY A 231 -17.37 -15.33 -5.02
C GLY A 231 -18.50 -16.33 -4.73
N VAL A 232 -19.38 -16.00 -3.81
CA VAL A 232 -20.55 -16.76 -3.42
C VAL A 232 -21.84 -16.17 -4.03
N SER A 233 -22.89 -16.99 -4.15
CA SER A 233 -24.23 -16.50 -4.56
C SER A 233 -24.95 -15.88 -3.38
N ALA A 234 -24.84 -14.55 -3.22
CA ALA A 234 -25.43 -13.81 -2.11
C ALA A 234 -26.96 -13.72 -2.16
N ASP A 235 -27.60 -14.11 -3.26
CA ASP A 235 -29.06 -14.29 -3.32
C ASP A 235 -29.51 -15.55 -2.57
N MET A 236 -28.59 -16.48 -2.29
CA MET A 236 -28.86 -17.75 -1.64
C MET A 236 -28.27 -17.87 -0.22
N GLN A 237 -27.42 -16.95 0.16
CA GLN A 237 -26.72 -16.92 1.46
C GLN A 237 -26.30 -15.49 1.84
N ALA A 238 -25.74 -15.31 3.04
CA ALA A 238 -25.30 -14.01 3.51
C ALA A 238 -24.21 -13.40 2.60
N MET A 239 -24.24 -12.08 2.41
CA MET A 239 -23.22 -11.32 1.70
C MET A 239 -21.83 -11.54 2.34
N PRO A 240 -20.80 -11.89 1.56
CA PRO A 240 -19.46 -12.10 2.10
C PRO A 240 -18.82 -10.80 2.59
N LYS A 241 -17.89 -10.91 3.52
CA LYS A 241 -17.09 -9.77 3.99
C LYS A 241 -16.00 -9.35 3.00
N ALA A 242 -15.64 -10.24 2.06
CA ALA A 242 -14.72 -9.92 0.98
C ALA A 242 -15.44 -9.20 -0.15
N ARG A 243 -14.82 -8.14 -0.67
CA ARG A 243 -15.29 -7.39 -1.85
C ARG A 243 -14.19 -7.33 -2.91
N LEU A 244 -14.58 -7.30 -4.18
CA LEU A 244 -13.65 -7.20 -5.31
C LEU A 244 -14.13 -6.12 -6.29
N ALA A 245 -13.24 -5.21 -6.63
CA ALA A 245 -13.44 -4.22 -7.68
C ALA A 245 -12.33 -4.37 -8.73
N VAL A 246 -12.70 -4.60 -10.00
CA VAL A 246 -11.79 -4.57 -11.13
C VAL A 246 -12.16 -3.37 -11.99
N ILE A 247 -11.26 -2.38 -12.05
CA ILE A 247 -11.52 -1.10 -12.70
C ILE A 247 -11.08 -1.18 -14.17
N PRO A 248 -12.00 -0.94 -15.12
CA PRO A 248 -11.71 -1.08 -16.54
C PRO A 248 -10.72 -0.02 -17.02
N ASN A 249 -9.90 -0.42 -18.01
CA ASN A 249 -8.92 0.43 -18.67
C ASN A 249 -7.87 1.03 -17.73
N GLN A 250 -7.49 0.28 -16.66
CA GLN A 250 -6.47 0.72 -15.72
C GLN A 250 -5.31 -0.29 -15.63
N SER A 251 -4.10 0.26 -15.71
CA SER A 251 -2.86 -0.44 -15.40
C SER A 251 -2.50 -0.27 -13.91
N HIS A 252 -1.40 -0.90 -13.48
CA HIS A 252 -0.86 -0.78 -12.14
C HIS A 252 -0.73 0.69 -11.67
N VAL A 253 -0.09 1.52 -12.49
CA VAL A 253 0.17 2.93 -12.15
C VAL A 253 -1.03 3.83 -12.44
N SER A 254 -1.73 3.61 -13.56
CA SER A 254 -2.84 4.49 -13.94
C SER A 254 -4.04 4.38 -13.00
N LEU A 255 -4.20 3.22 -12.34
CA LEU A 255 -5.25 3.04 -11.33
C LEU A 255 -5.16 4.06 -10.21
N MET A 256 -3.95 4.35 -9.72
CA MET A 256 -3.76 5.32 -8.62
C MET A 256 -4.10 6.76 -8.98
N ARG A 257 -4.24 7.08 -10.29
CA ARG A 257 -4.74 8.37 -10.76
C ARG A 257 -6.27 8.46 -10.77
N GLN A 258 -6.96 7.34 -10.49
CA GLN A 258 -8.42 7.28 -10.41
C GLN A 258 -8.90 7.56 -8.98
N THR A 259 -8.40 8.62 -8.36
CA THR A 259 -8.61 8.95 -6.94
C THR A 259 -10.09 8.95 -6.55
N LYS A 260 -10.98 9.52 -7.37
CA LYS A 260 -12.41 9.55 -7.08
C LYS A 260 -13.04 8.16 -7.06
N ILE A 261 -12.61 7.27 -7.96
CA ILE A 261 -13.11 5.90 -8.05
C ILE A 261 -12.60 5.11 -6.85
N ILE A 262 -11.28 5.18 -6.58
CA ILE A 262 -10.68 4.51 -5.42
C ILE A 262 -11.34 5.00 -4.14
N PHE A 263 -11.48 6.31 -3.96
CA PHE A 263 -12.12 6.90 -2.78
C PHE A 263 -13.53 6.37 -2.59
N SER A 264 -14.36 6.33 -3.65
CA SER A 264 -15.74 5.86 -3.51
C SER A 264 -15.84 4.43 -3.02
N TYR A 265 -14.99 3.52 -3.51
CA TYR A 265 -14.94 2.14 -3.04
C TYR A 265 -14.39 2.01 -1.61
N VAL A 266 -13.33 2.76 -1.31
CA VAL A 266 -12.69 2.72 0.02
C VAL A 266 -13.61 3.31 1.08
N ASP A 267 -14.22 4.47 0.82
CA ASP A 267 -15.12 5.13 1.78
C ASP A 267 -16.37 4.30 2.06
N ASP A 268 -17.01 3.76 1.02
CA ASP A 268 -18.16 2.84 1.17
C ASP A 268 -17.81 1.58 1.97
N PHE A 269 -16.61 1.05 1.75
CA PHE A 269 -16.17 -0.17 2.44
C PHE A 269 -15.80 0.06 3.90
N LEU A 270 -15.25 1.22 4.24
CA LEU A 270 -14.75 1.53 5.57
C LEU A 270 -15.82 2.14 6.52
N GLN A 271 -17.05 2.29 6.12
CA GLN A 271 -18.16 2.88 6.92
C GLN A 271 -18.49 2.18 8.23
#